data_9eab02e5d7dfb03965edd8b038ac08f7
#
_entry.id   9eab02e5d7dfb03965edd8b038ac08f7
#
_cell.length_a   1.000
_cell.length_b   1.000
_cell.length_c   1.000
_cell.angle_alpha   90.00
_cell.angle_beta   90.00
_cell.angle_gamma   90.00
#
_symmetry.space_group_name_H-M   'P 1'
#
loop_
_entity.id
_entity.type
_entity.pdbx_description
1 polymer ?
#
loop_
_entity_poly.entity_id
_entity_poly.type
_entity_poly.pdbx_seq_one_letter_code
_entity_poly.pdbx_strand_id
1 'polypeptide(L)'
;DEVLIIGVNGTTLNNNGEVTDPECKAYYVSKKNNFIPKHVEELDTSLVLLKQDNISRLYQILDNLNLTEEEIEAIKANTENELEAKIKAIHQRLYDDKSLKKTLNTNDKLYVFTGLIMAGLATNGVKRLEVSDLSSNNSEALNDGAIVLDHIKVFLTARHATTDKIYLITSLLGNVFKNKTMWQPLNGESLIKRLFAQISQDIIPLLESNLHLDFTGKILNSLSDWVSIDNDKANDVVLTPSYVTHFMARLAKTNKDSFVWDLAMGSGGFLVSAMDIMIKDAENKIQDKDELEAKIINIKENQLLGVEILGNIYILGVLNMILMGDGSTHMYRDDSHNLYTQLGKKFPATVFLLNPPYSAEGKGFIFVQEALSQMTEGYAAILIQENAGSGNGLPYTKNILKDNTLVASIRMPNDLFSGKASVQTAIYVFKVAEPHDKDNLVTFIDMSEDGYTRQNRKKSSQEVNLRNTDHAKERYAE
;
A
#
# COMPACT_ATOMS: atom_id res chain seq x y z
N ASP A 1 0.55 -36.46 -10.58
CA ASP A 1 0.91 -36.08 -11.96
C ASP A 1 0.42 -34.65 -12.21
N GLU A 2 1.32 -33.81 -12.63
CA GLU A 2 1.10 -32.39 -12.89
C GLU A 2 1.63 -32.08 -14.29
N VAL A 3 0.88 -31.31 -15.08
CA VAL A 3 1.25 -30.97 -16.46
C VAL A 3 1.04 -29.48 -16.68
N LEU A 4 2.08 -28.82 -17.15
CA LEU A 4 1.98 -27.47 -17.70
C LEU A 4 1.90 -27.56 -19.23
N ILE A 5 0.82 -27.05 -19.81
CA ILE A 5 0.58 -27.01 -21.25
C ILE A 5 0.79 -25.57 -21.70
N ILE A 6 1.74 -25.35 -22.58
CA ILE A 6 1.98 -24.02 -23.18
C ILE A 6 1.67 -24.10 -24.66
N GLY A 7 0.60 -23.43 -25.07
CA GLY A 7 0.27 -23.23 -26.48
C GLY A 7 0.97 -21.99 -27.00
N VAL A 8 1.72 -22.11 -28.09
CA VAL A 8 2.37 -20.99 -28.76
C VAL A 8 1.76 -20.87 -30.15
N ASN A 9 1.17 -19.71 -30.44
CA ASN A 9 0.65 -19.37 -31.76
C ASN A 9 1.41 -18.17 -32.31
N GLY A 10 1.96 -18.30 -33.50
CA GLY A 10 2.64 -17.21 -34.21
C GLY A 10 1.89 -16.88 -35.49
N THR A 11 1.36 -15.69 -35.59
CA THR A 11 0.51 -15.28 -36.72
C THR A 11 1.25 -14.57 -37.85
N THR A 12 2.44 -14.01 -37.59
CA THR A 12 3.21 -13.23 -38.54
C THR A 12 4.66 -13.65 -38.61
N LEU A 13 5.18 -13.78 -39.81
CA LEU A 13 6.62 -13.98 -40.08
C LEU A 13 7.21 -12.67 -40.56
N ASN A 14 8.39 -12.28 -40.03
CA ASN A 14 9.16 -11.18 -40.59
C ASN A 14 9.83 -11.61 -41.91
N ASN A 15 10.49 -10.67 -42.61
CA ASN A 15 11.17 -10.92 -43.87
C ASN A 15 12.30 -11.97 -43.77
N ASN A 16 12.71 -12.35 -42.59
CA ASN A 16 13.74 -13.38 -42.32
C ASN A 16 13.12 -14.73 -41.95
N GLY A 17 11.79 -14.87 -41.96
CA GLY A 17 11.10 -16.10 -41.59
C GLY A 17 11.00 -16.33 -40.06
N GLU A 18 11.24 -15.31 -39.24
CA GLU A 18 11.08 -15.38 -37.77
C GLU A 18 9.67 -14.95 -37.38
N VAL A 19 9.10 -15.64 -36.38
CA VAL A 19 7.78 -15.33 -35.83
C VAL A 19 7.86 -13.99 -35.11
N THR A 20 7.08 -13.02 -35.57
CA THR A 20 6.84 -11.76 -34.87
C THR A 20 5.52 -11.88 -34.09
N ASP A 21 5.51 -11.48 -32.87
CA ASP A 21 4.35 -11.53 -31.96
C ASP A 21 3.82 -12.96 -31.67
N PRO A 22 4.60 -13.84 -31.01
CA PRO A 22 4.09 -15.11 -30.55
C PRO A 22 3.07 -14.92 -29.42
N GLU A 23 1.83 -15.33 -29.64
CA GLU A 23 0.85 -15.50 -28.56
C GLU A 23 1.15 -16.78 -27.80
N CYS A 24 1.37 -16.66 -26.51
CA CYS A 24 1.53 -17.79 -25.60
C CYS A 24 0.33 -17.88 -24.67
N LYS A 25 -0.25 -19.08 -24.53
CA LYS A 25 -1.24 -19.37 -23.48
C LYS A 25 -0.80 -20.57 -22.70
N ALA A 26 -0.76 -20.45 -21.37
CA ALA A 26 -0.35 -21.49 -20.47
C ALA A 26 -1.52 -22.03 -19.65
N TYR A 27 -1.62 -23.35 -19.58
CA TYR A 27 -2.62 -24.03 -18.77
C TYR A 27 -1.95 -25.04 -17.84
N TYR A 28 -2.30 -24.99 -16.57
CA TYR A 28 -1.85 -25.96 -15.58
C TYR A 28 -2.94 -26.96 -15.29
N VAL A 29 -2.56 -28.24 -15.26
CA VAL A 29 -3.45 -29.38 -15.01
C VAL A 29 -2.84 -30.24 -13.93
N SER A 30 -3.56 -30.50 -12.85
CA SER A 30 -3.11 -31.37 -11.76
C SER A 30 -4.24 -32.24 -11.23
N LYS A 31 -3.87 -33.30 -10.51
CA LYS A 31 -4.81 -34.13 -9.79
C LYS A 31 -5.58 -33.35 -8.71
N LYS A 32 -4.94 -32.36 -8.08
CA LYS A 32 -5.55 -31.53 -7.05
C LYS A 32 -6.71 -30.69 -7.58
N ASN A 33 -6.66 -30.27 -8.85
CA ASN A 33 -7.74 -29.52 -9.50
C ASN A 33 -8.66 -30.40 -10.37
N ASN A 34 -8.73 -31.70 -10.07
CA ASN A 34 -9.53 -32.67 -10.79
C ASN A 34 -9.24 -32.76 -12.29
N PHE A 35 -8.00 -32.48 -12.70
CA PHE A 35 -7.56 -32.45 -14.09
C PHE A 35 -8.29 -31.38 -14.95
N ILE A 36 -8.90 -30.36 -14.33
CA ILE A 36 -9.49 -29.24 -15.04
C ILE A 36 -8.36 -28.26 -15.40
N PRO A 37 -8.17 -27.89 -16.69
CA PRO A 37 -7.16 -26.93 -17.07
C PRO A 37 -7.39 -25.57 -16.40
N LYS A 38 -6.42 -25.12 -15.61
CA LYS A 38 -6.42 -23.77 -15.01
C LYS A 38 -5.51 -22.87 -15.84
N HIS A 39 -6.05 -21.80 -16.37
CA HIS A 39 -5.27 -20.81 -17.11
C HIS A 39 -4.26 -20.10 -16.19
N VAL A 40 -3.04 -19.92 -16.66
CA VAL A 40 -1.92 -19.31 -15.92
C VAL A 40 -1.48 -18.06 -16.65
N GLU A 41 -2.16 -16.96 -16.40
CA GLU A 41 -1.95 -15.68 -17.10
C GLU A 41 -0.53 -15.16 -16.97
N GLU A 42 0.13 -15.38 -15.85
CA GLU A 42 1.52 -14.97 -15.60
C GLU A 42 2.53 -15.61 -16.58
N LEU A 43 2.12 -16.69 -17.23
CA LEU A 43 2.93 -17.40 -18.23
C LEU A 43 2.52 -17.08 -19.67
N ASP A 44 1.45 -16.33 -19.90
CA ASP A 44 0.92 -16.06 -21.25
C ASP A 44 1.85 -15.21 -22.13
N THR A 45 2.71 -14.41 -21.54
CA THR A 45 3.53 -13.45 -22.29
C THR A 45 5.02 -13.78 -22.29
N SER A 46 5.47 -14.83 -21.59
CA SER A 46 6.91 -14.99 -21.42
C SER A 46 7.42 -16.41 -21.57
N LEU A 47 7.69 -16.80 -22.82
CA LEU A 47 8.70 -17.84 -23.11
C LEU A 47 10.04 -17.55 -22.39
N VAL A 48 10.25 -16.33 -21.92
CA VAL A 48 11.41 -15.90 -21.13
C VAL A 48 11.50 -16.70 -19.80
N LEU A 49 10.37 -17.11 -19.20
CA LEU A 49 10.36 -17.92 -17.99
C LEU A 49 10.83 -19.36 -18.20
N LEU A 50 10.86 -19.84 -19.45
CA LEU A 50 11.42 -21.15 -19.79
C LEU A 50 12.95 -21.14 -19.96
N LYS A 51 13.61 -19.99 -19.82
CA LYS A 51 15.07 -19.91 -19.76
C LYS A 51 15.58 -20.44 -18.44
N GLN A 52 16.76 -21.08 -18.49
CA GLN A 52 17.39 -21.69 -17.31
C GLN A 52 17.52 -20.76 -16.11
N ASP A 53 17.76 -19.47 -16.36
CA ASP A 53 17.91 -18.44 -15.31
C ASP A 53 16.58 -18.09 -14.60
N ASN A 54 15.44 -18.42 -15.20
CA ASN A 54 14.10 -18.11 -14.69
C ASN A 54 13.33 -19.35 -14.22
N ILE A 55 13.93 -20.53 -14.28
CA ILE A 55 13.24 -21.80 -13.97
C ILE A 55 12.75 -21.85 -12.51
N SER A 56 13.49 -21.24 -11.60
CA SER A 56 13.08 -21.16 -10.18
C SER A 56 11.78 -20.36 -10.00
N ARG A 57 11.60 -19.30 -10.78
CA ARG A 57 10.36 -18.49 -10.77
C ARG A 57 9.19 -19.27 -11.36
N LEU A 58 9.44 -20.06 -12.41
CA LEU A 58 8.42 -20.95 -12.97
C LEU A 58 7.93 -21.95 -11.93
N TYR A 59 8.84 -22.61 -11.22
CA TYR A 59 8.47 -23.53 -10.15
C TYR A 59 7.67 -22.84 -9.03
N GLN A 60 8.04 -21.64 -8.63
CA GLN A 60 7.27 -20.88 -7.63
C GLN A 60 5.83 -20.60 -8.09
N ILE A 61 5.63 -20.23 -9.36
CA ILE A 61 4.30 -20.03 -9.94
C ILE A 61 3.50 -21.34 -9.89
N LEU A 62 4.10 -22.45 -10.33
CA LEU A 62 3.44 -23.76 -10.34
C LEU A 62 3.12 -24.28 -8.94
N ASP A 63 4.02 -24.09 -7.98
CA ASP A 63 3.79 -24.45 -6.58
C ASP A 63 2.61 -23.67 -6.00
N ASN A 64 2.51 -22.38 -6.26
CA ASN A 64 1.40 -21.53 -5.80
C ASN A 64 0.05 -21.97 -6.38
N LEU A 65 0.01 -22.47 -7.61
CA LEU A 65 -1.23 -22.98 -8.24
C LEU A 65 -1.82 -24.21 -7.56
N ASN A 66 -1.01 -24.92 -6.79
CA ASN A 66 -1.40 -26.14 -6.07
C ASN A 66 -1.86 -25.89 -4.63
N LEU A 67 -1.70 -24.67 -4.15
CA LEU A 67 -2.06 -24.32 -2.78
C LEU A 67 -3.56 -24.03 -2.65
N THR A 68 -4.14 -24.44 -1.53
CA THR A 68 -5.47 -23.98 -1.13
C THR A 68 -5.41 -22.51 -0.70
N GLU A 69 -6.55 -21.83 -0.64
CA GLU A 69 -6.61 -20.45 -0.12
C GLU A 69 -6.06 -20.37 1.31
N GLU A 70 -6.32 -21.39 2.15
CA GLU A 70 -5.79 -21.46 3.51
C GLU A 70 -4.26 -21.59 3.54
N GLU A 71 -3.69 -22.43 2.65
CA GLU A 71 -2.25 -22.59 2.52
C GLU A 71 -1.59 -21.30 2.01
N ILE A 72 -2.20 -20.60 1.04
CA ILE A 72 -1.72 -19.30 0.54
C ILE A 72 -1.72 -18.28 1.66
N GLU A 73 -2.79 -18.19 2.45
CA GLU A 73 -2.87 -17.28 3.57
C GLU A 73 -1.86 -17.59 4.68
N ALA A 74 -1.64 -18.89 4.97
CA ALA A 74 -0.63 -19.29 5.93
C ALA A 74 0.79 -18.93 5.47
N ILE A 75 1.11 -19.14 4.20
CA ILE A 75 2.40 -18.73 3.61
C ILE A 75 2.54 -17.22 3.66
N LYS A 76 1.50 -16.47 3.28
CA LYS A 76 1.47 -15.01 3.35
C LYS A 76 1.74 -14.51 4.76
N ALA A 77 1.02 -15.04 5.76
CA ALA A 77 1.21 -14.65 7.16
C ALA A 77 2.62 -14.96 7.67
N ASN A 78 3.19 -16.12 7.30
CA ASN A 78 4.55 -16.49 7.67
C ASN A 78 5.58 -15.55 7.02
N THR A 79 5.41 -15.24 5.74
CA THR A 79 6.31 -14.32 5.01
C THR A 79 6.23 -12.91 5.59
N GLU A 80 5.04 -12.45 5.95
CA GLU A 80 4.85 -11.16 6.61
C GLU A 80 5.52 -11.12 7.99
N ASN A 81 5.43 -12.18 8.77
CA ASN A 81 6.11 -12.27 10.07
C ASN A 81 7.64 -12.30 9.91
N GLU A 82 8.15 -13.02 8.92
CA GLU A 82 9.57 -13.02 8.58
C GLU A 82 10.05 -11.62 8.16
N LEU A 83 9.30 -10.94 7.30
CA LEU A 83 9.57 -9.57 6.89
C LEU A 83 9.62 -8.63 8.10
N GLU A 84 8.62 -8.71 9.00
CA GLU A 84 8.60 -7.92 10.23
C GLU A 84 9.83 -8.17 11.12
N ALA A 85 10.22 -9.42 11.29
CA ALA A 85 11.39 -9.79 12.09
C ALA A 85 12.68 -9.24 11.47
N LYS A 86 12.85 -9.33 10.15
CA LYS A 86 14.02 -8.79 9.43
C LYS A 86 14.07 -7.27 9.49
N ILE A 87 12.95 -6.58 9.34
CA ILE A 87 12.86 -5.14 9.51
C ILE A 87 13.26 -4.71 10.92
N LYS A 88 12.76 -5.40 11.95
CA LYS A 88 13.16 -5.14 13.35
C LYS A 88 14.66 -5.35 13.58
N ALA A 89 15.24 -6.38 12.97
CA ALA A 89 16.68 -6.64 13.09
C ALA A 89 17.52 -5.51 12.46
N ILE A 90 17.12 -5.01 11.29
CA ILE A 90 17.76 -3.84 10.64
C ILE A 90 17.62 -2.60 11.54
N HIS A 91 16.45 -2.40 12.11
CA HIS A 91 16.21 -1.30 13.05
C HIS A 91 17.13 -1.36 14.25
N GLN A 92 17.16 -2.49 14.92
CA GLN A 92 17.97 -2.63 16.13
C GLN A 92 19.44 -2.32 15.85
N ARG A 93 19.97 -2.75 14.71
CA ARG A 93 21.34 -2.41 14.28
C ARG A 93 21.53 -0.92 14.06
N LEU A 94 20.56 -0.26 13.38
CA LEU A 94 20.59 1.19 13.18
C LEU A 94 20.46 1.97 14.50
N TYR A 95 19.74 1.42 15.45
CA TYR A 95 19.58 2.01 16.78
C TYR A 95 20.83 1.83 17.66
N ASP A 96 21.49 0.68 17.59
CA ASP A 96 22.66 0.36 18.41
C ASP A 96 23.94 1.04 17.89
N ASP A 97 23.97 1.44 16.61
CA ASP A 97 25.07 2.21 16.06
C ASP A 97 25.08 3.63 16.61
N LYS A 98 25.98 3.86 17.57
CA LYS A 98 26.15 5.14 18.26
C LYS A 98 26.52 6.30 17.32
N SER A 99 27.13 5.99 16.15
CA SER A 99 27.49 6.98 15.15
C SER A 99 26.25 7.53 14.45
N LEU A 100 25.20 6.71 14.30
CA LEU A 100 23.96 7.05 13.62
C LEU A 100 22.95 7.78 14.51
N LYS A 101 22.95 7.52 15.82
CA LYS A 101 22.05 8.23 16.77
C LYS A 101 22.19 9.75 16.74
N LYS A 102 23.38 10.24 16.40
CA LYS A 102 23.65 11.69 16.32
C LYS A 102 23.38 12.28 14.93
N THR A 103 23.25 11.44 13.91
CA THR A 103 23.26 11.86 12.51
C THR A 103 21.91 11.74 11.83
N LEU A 104 21.14 10.69 12.17
CA LEU A 104 19.86 10.41 11.59
C LEU A 104 18.76 10.55 12.64
N ASN A 105 17.85 11.47 12.39
CA ASN A 105 16.58 11.50 13.12
C ASN A 105 15.71 10.32 12.70
N THR A 106 14.57 10.15 13.34
CA THR A 106 13.69 9.01 13.09
C THR A 106 13.11 9.04 11.67
N ASN A 107 12.76 10.21 11.16
CA ASN A 107 12.24 10.38 9.79
C ASN A 107 13.30 10.02 8.75
N ASP A 108 14.56 10.37 9.00
CA ASP A 108 15.68 10.07 8.11
C ASP A 108 15.87 8.56 7.92
N LYS A 109 15.67 7.77 8.97
CA LYS A 109 15.76 6.31 8.90
C LYS A 109 14.71 5.72 7.97
N LEU A 110 13.50 6.25 8.00
CA LEU A 110 12.43 5.82 7.10
C LEU A 110 12.77 6.18 5.65
N TYR A 111 13.31 7.36 5.39
CA TYR A 111 13.78 7.76 4.06
C TYR A 111 14.91 6.84 3.55
N VAL A 112 15.87 6.48 4.41
CA VAL A 112 16.93 5.53 4.05
C VAL A 112 16.31 4.19 3.65
N PHE A 113 15.46 3.65 4.49
CA PHE A 113 14.88 2.33 4.28
C PHE A 113 14.04 2.27 2.99
N THR A 114 13.09 3.19 2.83
CA THR A 114 12.23 3.24 1.64
C THR A 114 13.01 3.54 0.36
N GLY A 115 13.98 4.45 0.42
CA GLY A 115 14.81 4.79 -0.73
C GLY A 115 15.70 3.63 -1.18
N LEU A 116 16.32 2.88 -0.26
CA LEU A 116 17.13 1.71 -0.60
C LEU A 116 16.29 0.57 -1.18
N ILE A 117 15.05 0.39 -0.69
CA ILE A 117 14.12 -0.57 -1.30
C ILE A 117 13.77 -0.14 -2.73
N MET A 118 13.38 1.12 -2.96
CA MET A 118 13.08 1.61 -4.31
C MET A 118 14.23 1.41 -5.28
N ALA A 119 15.48 1.65 -4.83
CA ALA A 119 16.66 1.48 -5.67
C ALA A 119 16.95 0.01 -6.02
N GLY A 120 16.61 -0.91 -5.12
CA GLY A 120 16.89 -2.34 -5.26
C GLY A 120 15.78 -3.16 -5.91
N LEU A 121 14.56 -2.61 -6.07
CA LEU A 121 13.46 -3.32 -6.71
C LEU A 121 13.67 -3.45 -8.22
N ALA A 122 13.34 -4.63 -8.76
CA ALA A 122 13.31 -4.85 -10.20
C ALA A 122 12.15 -4.10 -10.85
N THR A 123 12.39 -3.59 -12.05
CA THR A 123 11.33 -3.08 -12.92
C THR A 123 11.65 -3.38 -14.37
N ASN A 124 10.63 -3.50 -15.22
CA ASN A 124 10.83 -3.91 -16.61
C ASN A 124 11.75 -2.95 -17.37
N GLY A 125 12.77 -3.51 -18.00
CA GLY A 125 13.73 -2.76 -18.85
C GLY A 125 14.78 -1.95 -18.10
N VAL A 126 14.80 -1.99 -16.76
CA VAL A 126 15.76 -1.24 -15.93
C VAL A 126 16.55 -2.18 -15.04
N LYS A 127 17.88 -2.03 -15.06
CA LYS A 127 18.76 -2.73 -14.12
C LYS A 127 18.53 -2.17 -12.71
N ARG A 128 18.19 -3.05 -11.76
CA ARG A 128 18.14 -2.69 -10.33
C ARG A 128 19.53 -2.35 -9.80
N LEU A 129 19.59 -1.62 -8.71
CA LEU A 129 20.83 -1.40 -7.98
C LEU A 129 21.36 -2.73 -7.42
N GLU A 130 22.63 -3.01 -7.63
CA GLU A 130 23.34 -4.14 -7.04
C GLU A 130 24.35 -3.64 -6.02
N VAL A 131 24.70 -4.48 -5.02
CA VAL A 131 25.70 -4.11 -3.99
C VAL A 131 27.05 -3.79 -4.60
N SER A 132 27.41 -4.44 -5.73
CA SER A 132 28.62 -4.20 -6.51
C SER A 132 28.67 -2.83 -7.19
N ASP A 133 27.52 -2.20 -7.42
CA ASP A 133 27.45 -0.87 -8.04
C ASP A 133 27.86 0.24 -7.02
N LEU A 134 27.83 -0.08 -5.72
CA LEU A 134 28.19 0.80 -4.63
C LEU A 134 29.68 0.64 -4.30
N SER A 135 30.50 1.58 -4.75
CA SER A 135 31.98 1.54 -4.63
C SER A 135 32.52 2.15 -3.36
N SER A 136 31.68 2.73 -2.51
CA SER A 136 32.09 3.50 -1.32
C SER A 136 33.10 4.61 -1.64
N ASN A 137 32.89 5.27 -2.79
CA ASN A 137 33.78 6.34 -3.26
C ASN A 137 33.62 7.60 -2.40
N ASN A 138 34.74 8.21 -2.03
CA ASN A 138 34.78 9.44 -1.23
C ASN A 138 34.69 10.72 -2.12
N SER A 139 34.10 10.62 -3.30
CA SER A 139 33.86 11.76 -4.22
C SER A 139 32.50 12.38 -3.95
N GLU A 140 32.41 13.69 -3.92
CA GLU A 140 31.11 14.40 -3.78
C GLU A 140 30.15 14.14 -4.96
N ALA A 141 30.68 13.88 -6.15
CA ALA A 141 29.89 13.68 -7.37
C ALA A 141 29.50 12.21 -7.62
N LEU A 142 30.32 11.25 -7.17
CA LEU A 142 30.20 9.81 -7.51
C LEU A 142 30.13 8.93 -6.26
N ASN A 143 29.56 9.45 -5.18
CA ASN A 143 29.36 8.67 -3.95
C ASN A 143 28.13 7.77 -4.03
N ASP A 144 28.04 6.81 -3.11
CA ASP A 144 26.96 5.84 -3.06
C ASP A 144 25.58 6.49 -2.91
N GLY A 145 25.48 7.64 -2.25
CA GLY A 145 24.23 8.39 -2.13
C GLY A 145 23.74 8.96 -3.47
N ALA A 146 24.64 9.45 -4.28
CA ALA A 146 24.32 9.93 -5.63
C ALA A 146 23.86 8.77 -6.54
N ILE A 147 24.55 7.62 -6.45
CA ILE A 147 24.20 6.39 -7.20
C ILE A 147 22.80 5.92 -6.81
N VAL A 148 22.48 5.84 -5.53
CA VAL A 148 21.14 5.44 -5.04
C VAL A 148 20.07 6.38 -5.57
N LEU A 149 20.28 7.70 -5.47
CA LEU A 149 19.29 8.68 -5.96
C LEU A 149 19.07 8.59 -7.46
N ASP A 150 20.11 8.29 -8.24
CA ASP A 150 19.98 8.10 -9.69
C ASP A 150 19.18 6.82 -10.01
N HIS A 151 19.45 5.72 -9.33
CA HIS A 151 18.65 4.49 -9.46
C HIS A 151 17.19 4.70 -9.08
N ILE A 152 16.90 5.43 -8.00
CA ILE A 152 15.51 5.79 -7.63
C ILE A 152 14.83 6.60 -8.73
N LYS A 153 15.54 7.59 -9.30
CA LYS A 153 15.00 8.38 -10.40
C LYS A 153 14.67 7.52 -11.62
N VAL A 154 15.58 6.62 -12.01
CA VAL A 154 15.38 5.69 -13.13
C VAL A 154 14.22 4.74 -12.85
N PHE A 155 14.14 4.18 -11.64
CA PHE A 155 13.04 3.33 -11.19
C PHE A 155 11.68 4.03 -11.29
N LEU A 156 11.56 5.25 -10.75
CA LEU A 156 10.32 6.02 -10.82
C LEU A 156 9.94 6.40 -12.24
N THR A 157 10.92 6.71 -13.10
CA THR A 157 10.69 7.00 -14.53
C THR A 157 10.13 5.78 -15.25
N ALA A 158 10.68 4.60 -14.99
CA ALA A 158 10.20 3.33 -15.57
C ALA A 158 8.79 2.94 -15.06
N ARG A 159 8.35 3.52 -13.95
CA ARG A 159 6.99 3.38 -13.40
C ARG A 159 6.07 4.53 -13.82
N HIS A 160 6.44 5.29 -14.85
CA HIS A 160 5.64 6.39 -15.40
C HIS A 160 5.30 7.52 -14.40
N ALA A 161 6.10 7.67 -13.32
CA ALA A 161 5.92 8.79 -12.40
C ALA A 161 6.18 10.12 -13.12
N THR A 162 5.38 11.15 -12.81
CA THR A 162 5.55 12.48 -13.40
C THR A 162 6.87 13.12 -12.97
N THR A 163 7.39 14.02 -13.80
CA THR A 163 8.66 14.74 -13.52
C THR A 163 8.62 15.45 -12.17
N ASP A 164 7.50 16.09 -11.84
CA ASP A 164 7.33 16.81 -10.57
C ASP A 164 7.36 15.85 -9.36
N LYS A 165 6.76 14.67 -9.50
CA LYS A 165 6.78 13.62 -8.47
C LYS A 165 8.19 13.05 -8.28
N ILE A 166 8.89 12.76 -9.38
CA ILE A 166 10.28 12.30 -9.34
C ILE A 166 11.15 13.33 -8.63
N TYR A 167 11.00 14.61 -8.99
CA TYR A 167 11.73 15.70 -8.34
C TYR A 167 11.41 15.79 -6.85
N LEU A 168 10.13 15.74 -6.46
CA LEU A 168 9.71 15.78 -5.05
C LEU A 168 10.31 14.63 -4.25
N ILE A 169 10.16 13.38 -4.73
CA ILE A 169 10.66 12.19 -4.04
C ILE A 169 12.18 12.23 -3.92
N THR A 170 12.89 12.53 -5.00
CA THR A 170 14.36 12.58 -4.99
C THR A 170 14.89 13.75 -4.16
N SER A 171 14.15 14.86 -4.08
CA SER A 171 14.48 15.98 -3.18
C SER A 171 14.34 15.60 -1.71
N LEU A 172 13.23 14.94 -1.33
CA LEU A 172 13.00 14.48 0.05
C LEU A 172 14.06 13.46 0.48
N LEU A 173 14.31 12.46 -0.36
CA LEU A 173 15.34 11.44 -0.12
C LEU A 173 16.75 12.03 -0.16
N GLY A 174 16.95 13.05 -0.98
CA GLY A 174 18.23 13.77 -1.09
C GLY A 174 18.73 14.38 0.22
N ASN A 175 17.82 14.77 1.12
CA ASN A 175 18.20 15.27 2.44
C ASN A 175 19.02 14.27 3.24
N VAL A 176 18.80 12.97 3.01
CA VAL A 176 19.49 11.88 3.71
C VAL A 176 20.63 11.33 2.87
N PHE A 177 20.39 10.96 1.61
CA PHE A 177 21.40 10.33 0.77
C PHE A 177 22.56 11.26 0.40
N LYS A 178 22.37 12.59 0.40
CA LYS A 178 23.44 13.58 0.22
C LYS A 178 24.20 13.89 1.52
N ASN A 179 23.74 13.38 2.68
CA ASN A 179 24.44 13.58 3.94
C ASN A 179 25.77 12.84 3.92
N LYS A 180 26.85 13.56 4.18
CA LYS A 180 28.23 13.05 4.12
C LYS A 180 28.46 11.82 5.01
N THR A 181 27.83 11.76 6.17
CA THR A 181 27.92 10.62 7.08
C THR A 181 27.33 9.33 6.48
N MET A 182 26.40 9.43 5.55
CA MET A 182 25.78 8.27 4.91
C MET A 182 26.68 7.63 3.85
N TRP A 183 27.35 8.44 3.04
CA TRP A 183 28.13 7.96 1.90
C TRP A 183 29.65 7.96 2.12
N GLN A 184 30.15 8.69 3.12
CA GLN A 184 31.58 8.68 3.42
C GLN A 184 32.01 7.31 3.97
N PRO A 185 33.05 6.67 3.37
CA PRO A 185 33.50 5.37 3.84
C PRO A 185 34.03 5.42 5.28
N LEU A 186 33.57 4.48 6.10
CA LEU A 186 34.10 4.20 7.40
C LEU A 186 34.60 2.74 7.38
N ASN A 187 35.89 2.52 7.68
CA ASN A 187 36.53 1.19 7.59
C ASN A 187 36.43 0.56 6.18
N GLY A 188 36.49 1.38 5.13
CA GLY A 188 36.50 0.93 3.73
C GLY A 188 35.13 0.84 3.07
N GLU A 189 34.03 0.96 3.81
CA GLU A 189 32.68 0.91 3.26
C GLU A 189 31.80 2.06 3.74
N SER A 190 30.92 2.55 2.85
CA SER A 190 29.90 3.53 3.20
C SER A 190 28.76 2.89 4.00
N LEU A 191 28.07 3.68 4.80
CA LEU A 191 26.90 3.22 5.52
C LEU A 191 25.79 2.77 4.55
N ILE A 192 25.60 3.51 3.46
CA ILE A 192 24.64 3.18 2.40
C ILE A 192 24.90 1.78 1.86
N LYS A 193 26.14 1.45 1.51
CA LYS A 193 26.48 0.12 0.98
C LYS A 193 26.16 -0.99 1.98
N ARG A 194 26.55 -0.80 3.24
CA ARG A 194 26.29 -1.79 4.30
C ARG A 194 24.80 -2.04 4.52
N LEU A 195 23.97 -0.96 4.54
CA LEU A 195 22.53 -1.07 4.71
C LEU A 195 21.87 -1.68 3.48
N PHE A 196 22.32 -1.27 2.30
CA PHE A 196 21.78 -1.80 1.05
C PHE A 196 22.07 -3.30 0.88
N ALA A 197 23.28 -3.75 1.23
CA ALA A 197 23.63 -5.17 1.22
C ALA A 197 22.66 -5.99 2.08
N GLN A 198 22.32 -5.50 3.26
CA GLN A 198 21.37 -6.16 4.14
C GLN A 198 19.93 -6.13 3.60
N ILE A 199 19.46 -4.98 3.11
CA ILE A 199 18.12 -4.84 2.51
C ILE A 199 17.98 -5.71 1.25
N SER A 200 19.01 -5.73 0.40
CA SER A 200 19.05 -6.54 -0.80
C SER A 200 19.00 -8.05 -0.50
N GLN A 201 19.63 -8.48 0.57
CA GLN A 201 19.64 -9.89 0.99
C GLN A 201 18.37 -10.30 1.73
N ASP A 202 17.89 -9.46 2.66
CA ASP A 202 16.90 -9.85 3.65
C ASP A 202 15.45 -9.40 3.30
N ILE A 203 15.30 -8.29 2.57
CA ILE A 203 13.99 -7.65 2.36
C ILE A 203 13.52 -7.78 0.91
N ILE A 204 14.36 -7.42 -0.06
CA ILE A 204 13.96 -7.36 -1.47
C ILE A 204 13.40 -8.70 -1.98
N PRO A 205 14.01 -9.88 -1.67
CA PRO A 205 13.46 -11.16 -2.14
C PRO A 205 12.06 -11.45 -1.60
N LEU A 206 11.74 -11.01 -0.37
CA LEU A 206 10.40 -11.17 0.21
C LEU A 206 9.37 -10.27 -0.49
N LEU A 207 9.77 -9.07 -0.91
CA LEU A 207 8.90 -8.14 -1.62
C LEU A 207 8.66 -8.56 -3.09
N GLU A 208 9.65 -9.20 -3.70
CA GLU A 208 9.57 -9.72 -5.06
C GLU A 208 8.87 -11.10 -5.13
N SER A 209 8.66 -11.78 -3.99
CA SER A 209 7.77 -12.93 -3.95
C SER A 209 6.37 -12.44 -4.33
N ASN A 210 5.71 -13.05 -5.34
CA ASN A 210 4.39 -12.64 -5.87
C ASN A 210 3.23 -12.77 -4.86
N LEU A 211 3.53 -12.67 -3.57
CA LEU A 211 2.57 -12.60 -2.48
C LEU A 211 2.21 -11.12 -2.26
N HIS A 212 0.96 -10.77 -2.42
CA HIS A 212 0.43 -9.44 -2.06
C HIS A 212 0.51 -9.26 -0.53
N LEU A 213 1.70 -8.90 -0.04
CA LEU A 213 1.97 -8.74 1.38
C LEU A 213 1.45 -7.38 1.88
N ASP A 214 0.97 -7.34 3.12
CA ASP A 214 0.76 -6.07 3.83
C ASP A 214 2.11 -5.47 4.27
N PHE A 215 2.91 -5.12 3.27
CA PHE A 215 4.25 -4.57 3.45
C PHE A 215 4.22 -3.30 4.30
N THR A 216 3.30 -2.40 3.98
CA THR A 216 3.22 -1.10 4.66
C THR A 216 2.76 -1.25 6.09
N GLY A 217 1.73 -2.06 6.35
CA GLY A 217 1.29 -2.35 7.71
C GLY A 217 2.40 -2.96 8.55
N LYS A 218 3.17 -3.88 7.99
CA LYS A 218 4.29 -4.53 8.68
C LYS A 218 5.48 -3.59 8.89
N ILE A 219 5.88 -2.80 7.88
CA ILE A 219 6.91 -1.76 8.07
C ILE A 219 6.50 -0.78 9.14
N LEU A 220 5.34 -0.16 9.04
CA LEU A 220 4.94 0.87 9.99
C LEU A 220 4.70 0.29 11.38
N ASN A 221 4.21 -0.93 11.49
CA ASN A 221 4.14 -1.64 12.76
C ASN A 221 5.53 -1.86 13.37
N SER A 222 6.51 -2.22 12.55
CA SER A 222 7.89 -2.44 12.98
C SER A 222 8.64 -1.12 13.21
N LEU A 223 8.27 -0.08 12.48
CA LEU A 223 8.85 1.26 12.55
C LEU A 223 8.05 2.20 13.47
N SER A 224 6.98 1.73 14.10
CA SER A 224 6.19 2.58 15.03
C SER A 224 7.05 3.11 16.19
N ASP A 225 8.09 2.37 16.57
CA ASP A 225 9.10 2.82 17.53
C ASP A 225 10.11 3.79 16.89
N TRP A 226 10.15 3.89 15.56
CA TRP A 226 11.00 4.78 14.80
C TRP A 226 10.31 6.11 14.44
N VAL A 227 9.00 6.07 14.31
CA VAL A 227 8.20 7.26 14.06
C VAL A 227 7.89 7.92 15.40
N SER A 228 8.92 8.34 16.16
CA SER A 228 8.74 9.42 17.13
C SER A 228 8.65 10.72 16.32
N ILE A 229 7.49 10.96 15.75
CA ILE A 229 7.07 12.26 15.27
C ILE A 229 7.07 13.16 16.51
N ASP A 230 7.51 14.41 16.39
CA ASP A 230 7.44 15.39 17.48
C ASP A 230 6.15 15.21 18.27
N ASN A 231 6.25 15.15 19.60
CA ASN A 231 5.26 14.62 20.52
C ASN A 231 3.80 15.08 20.32
N ASP A 232 3.55 16.16 19.58
CA ASP A 232 2.21 16.71 19.34
C ASP A 232 1.55 16.21 18.04
N LYS A 233 2.32 15.75 17.04
CA LYS A 233 1.80 15.25 15.75
C LYS A 233 1.92 13.73 15.57
N ALA A 234 2.72 13.08 16.39
CA ALA A 234 3.00 11.64 16.32
C ALA A 234 1.83 10.76 16.74
N ASN A 235 0.99 11.27 17.62
CA ASN A 235 -0.14 10.50 18.15
C ASN A 235 -1.26 10.31 17.10
N ASP A 236 -1.22 11.04 15.99
CA ASP A 236 -2.26 11.03 14.97
C ASP A 236 -1.96 10.11 13.76
N VAL A 237 -0.71 9.66 13.60
CA VAL A 237 -0.39 8.69 12.53
C VAL A 237 -0.73 7.28 13.00
N VAL A 238 -1.94 6.87 12.74
CA VAL A 238 -2.44 5.54 13.07
C VAL A 238 -2.78 4.81 11.78
N LEU A 239 -2.14 3.66 11.56
CA LEU A 239 -2.46 2.83 10.42
C LEU A 239 -3.75 2.06 10.66
N THR A 240 -4.60 2.12 9.67
CA THR A 240 -5.83 1.30 9.64
C THR A 240 -5.47 -0.11 9.18
N PRO A 241 -5.85 -1.15 9.93
CA PRO A 241 -5.63 -2.54 9.52
C PRO A 241 -6.25 -2.84 8.14
N SER A 242 -5.59 -3.69 7.34
CA SER A 242 -6.01 -3.98 5.95
C SER A 242 -7.43 -4.56 5.85
N TYR A 243 -7.84 -5.42 6.79
CA TYR A 243 -9.21 -5.93 6.82
C TYR A 243 -10.25 -4.84 7.08
N VAL A 244 -9.91 -3.79 7.84
CA VAL A 244 -10.80 -2.62 8.08
C VAL A 244 -10.85 -1.72 6.84
N THR A 245 -9.70 -1.46 6.18
CA THR A 245 -9.68 -0.64 4.97
C THR A 245 -10.48 -1.30 3.84
N HIS A 246 -10.37 -2.63 3.71
CA HIS A 246 -11.15 -3.40 2.74
C HIS A 246 -12.65 -3.38 3.06
N PHE A 247 -13.02 -3.58 4.34
CA PHE A 247 -14.40 -3.48 4.81
C PHE A 247 -15.00 -2.11 4.52
N MET A 248 -14.29 -1.03 4.85
CA MET A 248 -14.75 0.34 4.60
C MET A 248 -14.92 0.64 3.11
N ALA A 249 -14.01 0.16 2.26
CA ALA A 249 -14.13 0.31 0.82
C ALA A 249 -15.38 -0.40 0.27
N ARG A 250 -15.72 -1.58 0.81
CA ARG A 250 -16.97 -2.28 0.46
C ARG A 250 -18.22 -1.52 0.96
N LEU A 251 -18.18 -1.01 2.20
CA LEU A 251 -19.27 -0.18 2.74
C LEU A 251 -19.53 1.07 1.92
N ALA A 252 -18.48 1.67 1.36
CA ALA A 252 -18.58 2.80 0.44
C ALA A 252 -18.99 2.39 -1.00
N LYS A 253 -19.37 1.12 -1.22
CA LYS A 253 -19.82 0.56 -2.50
C LYS A 253 -18.81 0.73 -3.63
N THR A 254 -17.54 0.65 -3.32
CA THR A 254 -16.45 0.71 -4.30
C THR A 254 -16.63 -0.36 -5.38
N ASN A 255 -16.47 0.03 -6.64
CA ASN A 255 -16.59 -0.83 -7.81
C ASN A 255 -15.65 -0.33 -8.93
N LYS A 256 -15.56 -1.05 -10.05
CA LYS A 256 -14.64 -0.73 -11.16
C LYS A 256 -14.74 0.70 -11.70
N ASP A 257 -15.90 1.34 -11.55
CA ASP A 257 -16.17 2.69 -12.08
C ASP A 257 -16.02 3.79 -11.03
N SER A 258 -15.67 3.45 -9.81
CA SER A 258 -15.47 4.40 -8.71
C SER A 258 -14.26 5.29 -8.93
N PHE A 259 -14.36 6.55 -8.50
CA PHE A 259 -13.27 7.48 -8.31
C PHE A 259 -13.07 7.68 -6.81
N VAL A 260 -11.90 7.34 -6.29
CA VAL A 260 -11.67 7.19 -4.85
C VAL A 260 -10.77 8.31 -4.31
N TRP A 261 -11.21 8.97 -3.25
CA TRP A 261 -10.39 9.88 -2.44
C TRP A 261 -9.97 9.23 -1.12
N ASP A 262 -8.70 9.49 -0.74
CA ASP A 262 -8.17 9.37 0.62
C ASP A 262 -7.34 10.62 0.92
N LEU A 263 -7.94 11.57 1.64
CA LEU A 263 -7.37 12.90 1.85
C LEU A 263 -6.55 13.04 3.15
N ALA A 264 -6.25 11.91 3.79
CA ALA A 264 -5.24 11.74 4.83
C ALA A 264 -4.67 10.32 4.68
N MET A 265 -4.11 10.04 3.49
CA MET A 265 -3.89 8.67 3.02
C MET A 265 -2.90 7.86 3.85
N GLY A 266 -2.08 8.53 4.67
CA GLY A 266 -1.04 7.84 5.40
C GLY A 266 -0.17 7.00 4.47
N SER A 267 -0.16 5.71 4.67
CA SER A 267 0.54 4.74 3.83
C SER A 267 -0.22 4.27 2.59
N GLY A 268 -1.37 4.83 2.29
CA GLY A 268 -2.18 4.46 1.13
C GLY A 268 -3.02 3.18 1.29
N GLY A 269 -3.21 2.70 2.52
CA GLY A 269 -3.92 1.45 2.79
C GLY A 269 -5.36 1.41 2.25
N PHE A 270 -6.11 2.52 2.33
CA PHE A 270 -7.44 2.63 1.74
C PHE A 270 -7.41 2.57 0.21
N LEU A 271 -6.45 3.25 -0.41
CA LEU A 271 -6.31 3.26 -1.87
C LEU A 271 -5.96 1.86 -2.40
N VAL A 272 -5.06 1.14 -1.72
CA VAL A 272 -4.72 -0.26 -2.06
C VAL A 272 -5.96 -1.15 -1.95
N SER A 273 -6.73 -1.05 -0.87
CA SER A 273 -7.95 -1.86 -0.69
C SER A 273 -9.03 -1.52 -1.72
N ALA A 274 -9.19 -0.24 -2.03
CA ALA A 274 -10.12 0.19 -3.07
C ALA A 274 -9.70 -0.33 -4.45
N MET A 275 -8.41 -0.21 -4.81
CA MET A 275 -7.86 -0.71 -6.06
C MET A 275 -8.10 -2.22 -6.23
N ASP A 276 -7.85 -3.02 -5.20
CA ASP A 276 -8.09 -4.47 -5.23
C ASP A 276 -9.57 -4.79 -5.50
N ILE A 277 -10.50 -4.11 -4.82
CA ILE A 277 -11.94 -4.29 -5.05
C ILE A 277 -12.33 -3.89 -6.48
N MET A 278 -11.81 -2.76 -6.97
CA MET A 278 -12.11 -2.25 -8.30
C MET A 278 -11.63 -3.18 -9.40
N ILE A 279 -10.41 -3.72 -9.26
CA ILE A 279 -9.84 -4.69 -10.21
C ILE A 279 -10.66 -5.97 -10.20
N LYS A 280 -10.96 -6.55 -9.03
CA LYS A 280 -11.80 -7.75 -8.92
C LYS A 280 -13.20 -7.55 -9.49
N ASP A 281 -13.79 -6.38 -9.31
CA ASP A 281 -15.10 -6.05 -9.91
C ASP A 281 -15.00 -5.94 -11.44
N ALA A 282 -13.92 -5.41 -11.97
CA ALA A 282 -13.64 -5.37 -13.40
C ALA A 282 -13.46 -6.79 -13.99
N GLU A 283 -12.64 -7.62 -13.36
CA GLU A 283 -12.43 -9.02 -13.75
C GLU A 283 -13.73 -9.83 -13.79
N ASN A 284 -14.63 -9.59 -12.82
CA ASN A 284 -15.91 -10.27 -12.76
C ASN A 284 -16.93 -9.79 -13.82
N LYS A 285 -16.80 -8.56 -14.32
CA LYS A 285 -17.80 -7.92 -15.18
C LYS A 285 -17.38 -7.76 -16.63
N ILE A 286 -16.08 -7.71 -16.92
CA ILE A 286 -15.53 -7.50 -18.25
C ILE A 286 -14.98 -8.83 -18.76
N GLN A 287 -15.53 -9.32 -19.86
CA GLN A 287 -15.13 -10.60 -20.45
C GLN A 287 -14.08 -10.43 -21.57
N ASP A 288 -14.08 -9.25 -22.21
CA ASP A 288 -13.09 -8.93 -23.24
C ASP A 288 -11.75 -8.61 -22.59
N LYS A 289 -10.69 -9.28 -23.02
CA LYS A 289 -9.36 -9.19 -22.40
C LYS A 289 -8.72 -7.80 -22.61
N ASP A 290 -8.85 -7.23 -23.78
CA ASP A 290 -8.25 -5.93 -24.11
C ASP A 290 -9.00 -4.80 -23.36
N GLU A 291 -10.32 -4.92 -23.26
CA GLU A 291 -11.15 -4.00 -22.47
C GLU A 291 -10.82 -4.11 -20.97
N LEU A 292 -10.64 -5.32 -20.45
CA LEU A 292 -10.25 -5.55 -19.05
C LEU A 292 -8.87 -4.94 -18.74
N GLU A 293 -7.88 -5.20 -19.59
CA GLU A 293 -6.53 -4.64 -19.41
C GLU A 293 -6.55 -3.11 -19.44
N ALA A 294 -7.24 -2.52 -20.43
CA ALA A 294 -7.43 -1.07 -20.50
C ALA A 294 -8.13 -0.51 -19.25
N LYS A 295 -9.12 -1.25 -18.71
CA LYS A 295 -9.83 -0.85 -17.49
C LYS A 295 -8.93 -0.90 -16.26
N ILE A 296 -8.13 -1.95 -16.10
CA ILE A 296 -7.16 -2.07 -14.99
C ILE A 296 -6.13 -0.95 -15.04
N ILE A 297 -5.60 -0.63 -16.21
CA ILE A 297 -4.69 0.50 -16.41
C ILE A 297 -5.38 1.81 -15.99
N ASN A 298 -6.60 2.03 -16.45
CA ASN A 298 -7.36 3.24 -16.11
C ASN A 298 -7.65 3.35 -14.60
N ILE A 299 -7.98 2.25 -13.92
CA ILE A 299 -8.15 2.23 -12.46
C ILE A 299 -6.87 2.72 -11.77
N LYS A 300 -5.73 2.16 -12.15
CA LYS A 300 -4.42 2.45 -11.55
C LYS A 300 -3.94 3.88 -11.84
N GLU A 301 -4.18 4.38 -13.03
CA GLU A 301 -3.65 5.69 -13.44
C GLU A 301 -4.58 6.86 -13.13
N ASN A 302 -5.91 6.64 -13.11
CA ASN A 302 -6.86 7.75 -13.15
C ASN A 302 -7.95 7.72 -12.08
N GLN A 303 -8.14 6.63 -11.34
CA GLN A 303 -9.30 6.50 -10.47
C GLN A 303 -9.00 6.53 -8.96
N LEU A 304 -7.73 6.69 -8.57
CA LEU A 304 -7.29 6.71 -7.17
C LEU A 304 -6.58 8.02 -6.87
N LEU A 305 -6.96 8.72 -5.79
CA LEU A 305 -6.32 9.97 -5.38
C LEU A 305 -6.05 9.96 -3.88
N GLY A 306 -4.80 10.27 -3.51
CA GLY A 306 -4.36 10.38 -2.13
C GLY A 306 -3.65 11.69 -1.82
N VAL A 307 -3.85 12.20 -0.61
CA VAL A 307 -3.14 13.37 -0.08
C VAL A 307 -2.51 13.03 1.26
N GLU A 308 -1.23 13.38 1.45
CA GLU A 308 -0.51 13.21 2.71
C GLU A 308 0.42 14.42 2.95
N ILE A 309 0.32 15.00 4.13
CA ILE A 309 1.10 16.18 4.49
C ILE A 309 2.53 15.84 4.92
N LEU A 310 2.72 14.67 5.56
CA LEU A 310 4.01 14.24 6.10
C LEU A 310 4.87 13.56 5.01
N GLY A 311 6.00 14.17 4.66
CA GLY A 311 6.83 13.73 3.54
C GLY A 311 7.35 12.29 3.66
N ASN A 312 7.72 11.86 4.87
CA ASN A 312 8.18 10.49 5.13
C ASN A 312 7.06 9.45 4.96
N ILE A 313 5.86 9.77 5.40
CA ILE A 313 4.67 8.91 5.25
C ILE A 313 4.19 8.92 3.80
N TYR A 314 4.22 10.09 3.13
CA TYR A 314 3.94 10.21 1.70
C TYR A 314 4.81 9.26 0.86
N ILE A 315 6.14 9.27 1.07
CA ILE A 315 7.05 8.38 0.31
C ILE A 315 6.75 6.91 0.58
N LEU A 316 6.42 6.56 1.81
CA LEU A 316 6.02 5.21 2.14
C LEU A 316 4.72 4.80 1.44
N GLY A 317 3.72 5.69 1.41
CA GLY A 317 2.48 5.48 0.65
C GLY A 317 2.74 5.29 -0.85
N VAL A 318 3.59 6.13 -1.44
CA VAL A 318 4.00 5.97 -2.85
C VAL A 318 4.67 4.62 -3.10
N LEU A 319 5.60 4.19 -2.23
CA LEU A 319 6.24 2.89 -2.36
C LEU A 319 5.21 1.75 -2.26
N ASN A 320 4.27 1.84 -1.32
CA ASN A 320 3.22 0.84 -1.17
C ASN A 320 2.37 0.69 -2.44
N MET A 321 1.89 1.81 -2.99
CA MET A 321 1.11 1.80 -4.23
C MET A 321 1.92 1.21 -5.39
N ILE A 322 3.19 1.58 -5.53
CA ILE A 322 4.08 1.03 -6.57
C ILE A 322 4.25 -0.49 -6.41
N LEU A 323 4.43 -1.00 -5.19
CA LEU A 323 4.54 -2.43 -4.92
C LEU A 323 3.25 -3.18 -5.28
N MET A 324 2.10 -2.54 -5.11
CA MET A 324 0.80 -3.08 -5.49
C MET A 324 0.47 -2.89 -6.99
N GLY A 325 1.45 -2.43 -7.77
CA GLY A 325 1.35 -2.31 -9.23
C GLY A 325 0.65 -1.06 -9.73
N ASP A 326 0.48 -0.04 -8.87
CA ASP A 326 -0.02 1.28 -9.25
C ASP A 326 1.14 2.23 -9.60
N GLY A 327 0.94 3.08 -10.61
CA GLY A 327 1.85 4.18 -10.95
C GLY A 327 1.83 5.36 -9.96
N SER A 328 0.97 5.33 -8.95
CA SER A 328 0.79 6.38 -7.93
C SER A 328 0.58 7.80 -8.50
N THR A 329 -0.15 7.91 -9.61
CA THR A 329 -0.24 9.14 -10.42
C THR A 329 -0.85 10.31 -9.66
N HIS A 330 -1.94 10.10 -8.94
CA HIS A 330 -2.66 11.15 -8.20
C HIS A 330 -2.40 11.12 -6.70
N MET A 331 -1.15 10.93 -6.29
CA MET A 331 -0.73 11.09 -4.91
C MET A 331 -0.03 12.43 -4.72
N TYR A 332 -0.53 13.25 -3.79
CA TYR A 332 -0.06 14.60 -3.54
C TYR A 332 0.52 14.73 -2.13
N ARG A 333 1.69 15.35 -2.03
CA ARG A 333 2.22 15.81 -0.74
C ARG A 333 1.78 17.24 -0.50
N ASP A 334 0.68 17.42 0.20
CA ASP A 334 0.14 18.75 0.50
C ASP A 334 -0.78 18.68 1.74
N ASP A 335 -1.23 19.84 2.18
CA ASP A 335 -2.33 19.96 3.12
C ASP A 335 -3.66 19.85 2.38
N SER A 336 -4.47 18.86 2.74
CA SER A 336 -5.78 18.60 2.11
C SER A 336 -6.70 19.82 2.14
N HIS A 337 -6.62 20.64 3.21
CA HIS A 337 -7.42 21.87 3.33
C HIS A 337 -7.17 22.87 2.22
N ASN A 338 -5.98 22.87 1.60
CA ASN A 338 -5.66 23.72 0.46
C ASN A 338 -6.18 23.17 -0.88
N LEU A 339 -6.53 21.90 -0.94
CA LEU A 339 -6.76 21.18 -2.19
C LEU A 339 -8.24 20.89 -2.50
N TYR A 340 -9.13 20.83 -1.51
CA TYR A 340 -10.52 20.36 -1.69
C TYR A 340 -11.24 20.95 -2.91
N THR A 341 -11.27 22.27 -3.04
CA THR A 341 -11.98 22.94 -4.16
C THR A 341 -11.34 22.61 -5.52
N GLN A 342 -10.01 22.47 -5.55
CA GLN A 342 -9.32 22.14 -6.79
C GLN A 342 -9.54 20.68 -7.16
N LEU A 343 -9.48 19.79 -6.18
CA LEU A 343 -9.67 18.35 -6.37
C LEU A 343 -11.10 18.06 -6.81
N GLY A 344 -12.12 18.65 -6.18
CA GLY A 344 -13.53 18.46 -6.58
C GLY A 344 -13.81 18.78 -8.04
N LYS A 345 -13.08 19.75 -8.62
CA LYS A 345 -13.20 20.08 -10.04
C LYS A 345 -12.41 19.16 -10.97
N LYS A 346 -11.24 18.71 -10.54
CA LYS A 346 -10.29 17.95 -11.38
C LYS A 346 -10.47 16.44 -11.27
N PHE A 347 -10.95 15.98 -10.13
CA PHE A 347 -11.11 14.57 -9.82
C PHE A 347 -12.43 14.36 -9.05
N PRO A 348 -13.57 14.23 -9.76
CA PRO A 348 -14.88 14.07 -9.14
C PRO A 348 -15.01 12.72 -8.47
N ALA A 349 -14.79 12.67 -7.15
CA ALA A 349 -14.86 11.43 -6.39
C ALA A 349 -16.28 10.92 -6.23
N THR A 350 -16.46 9.61 -6.33
CA THR A 350 -17.68 8.88 -6.03
C THR A 350 -17.54 8.02 -4.77
N VAL A 351 -16.31 7.84 -4.29
CA VAL A 351 -15.99 7.13 -3.05
C VAL A 351 -15.02 7.97 -2.25
N PHE A 352 -15.29 8.18 -0.97
CA PHE A 352 -14.41 8.83 -0.03
C PHE A 352 -14.14 7.92 1.16
N LEU A 353 -12.87 7.57 1.37
CA LEU A 353 -12.40 6.74 2.47
C LEU A 353 -11.46 7.58 3.33
N LEU A 354 -11.63 7.52 4.65
CA LEU A 354 -10.83 8.37 5.53
C LEU A 354 -10.67 7.77 6.92
N ASN A 355 -9.47 7.87 7.45
CA ASN A 355 -9.17 7.85 8.87
C ASN A 355 -8.46 9.17 9.22
N PRO A 356 -9.19 10.23 9.62
CA PRO A 356 -8.61 11.56 9.82
C PRO A 356 -7.74 11.63 11.07
N PRO A 357 -6.84 12.64 11.16
CA PRO A 357 -6.16 12.93 12.43
C PRO A 357 -7.19 13.37 13.49
N TYR A 358 -7.25 12.64 14.60
CA TYR A 358 -8.27 12.87 15.64
C TYR A 358 -8.03 14.15 16.47
N SER A 359 -6.85 14.75 16.39
CA SER A 359 -6.52 16.05 16.96
C SER A 359 -7.04 17.22 16.12
N ALA A 360 -7.45 16.99 14.88
CA ALA A 360 -7.95 18.03 13.99
C ALA A 360 -9.29 18.60 14.47
N GLU A 361 -9.66 19.76 13.94
CA GLU A 361 -10.87 20.48 14.29
C GLU A 361 -12.12 19.59 14.12
N GLY A 362 -13.05 19.71 15.08
CA GLY A 362 -14.21 18.83 15.11
C GLY A 362 -13.86 17.35 15.29
N LYS A 363 -12.71 17.05 15.89
CA LYS A 363 -12.15 15.69 16.02
C LYS A 363 -11.93 14.98 14.66
N GLY A 364 -11.61 15.75 13.62
CA GLY A 364 -11.42 15.27 12.28
C GLY A 364 -12.65 15.45 11.36
N PHE A 365 -13.82 15.84 11.87
CA PHE A 365 -15.00 16.08 11.02
C PHE A 365 -14.84 17.26 10.05
N ILE A 366 -13.88 18.17 10.28
CA ILE A 366 -13.54 19.22 9.31
C ILE A 366 -13.17 18.62 7.94
N PHE A 367 -12.34 17.57 7.93
CA PHE A 367 -11.97 16.85 6.69
C PHE A 367 -13.19 16.27 5.98
N VAL A 368 -14.11 15.69 6.76
CA VAL A 368 -15.33 15.07 6.20
C VAL A 368 -16.25 16.12 5.60
N GLN A 369 -16.50 17.21 6.33
CA GLN A 369 -17.35 18.31 5.87
C GLN A 369 -16.81 18.93 4.56
N GLU A 370 -15.51 19.24 4.51
CA GLU A 370 -14.90 19.83 3.34
C GLU A 370 -14.93 18.90 2.14
N ALA A 371 -14.56 17.63 2.31
CA ALA A 371 -14.58 16.65 1.24
C ALA A 371 -15.99 16.45 0.67
N LEU A 372 -16.98 16.17 1.54
CA LEU A 372 -18.35 15.92 1.10
C LEU A 372 -19.00 17.13 0.43
N SER A 373 -18.59 18.37 0.80
CA SER A 373 -19.07 19.59 0.14
C SER A 373 -18.61 19.70 -1.33
N GLN A 374 -17.59 18.95 -1.74
CA GLN A 374 -17.07 18.95 -3.11
C GLN A 374 -17.52 17.73 -3.94
N MET A 375 -18.12 16.74 -3.31
CA MET A 375 -18.66 15.56 -3.98
C MET A 375 -20.12 15.81 -4.39
N THR A 376 -20.52 15.26 -5.54
CA THR A 376 -21.87 15.41 -6.09
C THR A 376 -22.71 14.14 -6.03
N GLU A 377 -22.08 13.01 -5.73
CA GLU A 377 -22.71 11.69 -5.63
C GLU A 377 -21.79 10.69 -4.92
N GLY A 378 -22.28 9.51 -4.63
CA GLY A 378 -21.51 8.38 -4.14
C GLY A 378 -21.64 8.13 -2.64
N TYR A 379 -20.60 7.54 -2.07
CA TYR A 379 -20.57 7.13 -0.67
C TYR A 379 -19.24 7.50 0.00
N ALA A 380 -19.32 7.76 1.31
CA ALA A 380 -18.15 7.95 2.15
C ALA A 380 -18.18 6.97 3.32
N ALA A 381 -17.03 6.37 3.66
CA ALA A 381 -16.85 5.60 4.88
C ALA A 381 -15.69 6.19 5.68
N ILE A 382 -15.98 6.60 6.90
CA ILE A 382 -15.08 7.40 7.75
C ILE A 382 -14.85 6.66 9.07
N LEU A 383 -13.60 6.31 9.35
CA LEU A 383 -13.19 5.74 10.64
C LEU A 383 -12.76 6.87 11.57
N ILE A 384 -13.53 7.11 12.62
CA ILE A 384 -13.32 8.26 13.49
C ILE A 384 -13.65 7.91 14.97
N GLN A 385 -13.33 8.76 15.93
CA GLN A 385 -13.76 8.54 17.30
C GLN A 385 -15.27 8.44 17.39
N GLU A 386 -15.80 7.44 18.11
CA GLU A 386 -17.24 7.20 18.27
C GLU A 386 -17.99 8.45 18.76
N ASN A 387 -17.36 9.23 19.63
CA ASN A 387 -17.95 10.45 20.18
C ASN A 387 -17.65 11.72 19.36
N ALA A 388 -17.06 11.57 18.16
CA ALA A 388 -16.67 12.72 17.35
C ALA A 388 -17.87 13.56 16.89
N GLY A 389 -19.04 12.94 16.69
CA GLY A 389 -20.27 13.63 16.32
C GLY A 389 -20.90 14.50 17.43
N SER A 390 -20.34 14.53 18.63
CA SER A 390 -20.82 15.30 19.78
C SER A 390 -19.82 16.40 20.21
N GLY A 391 -20.24 17.26 21.12
CA GLY A 391 -19.37 18.33 21.63
C GLY A 391 -18.84 19.23 20.50
N ASN A 392 -17.52 19.34 20.39
CA ASN A 392 -16.87 20.16 19.37
C ASN A 392 -17.13 19.71 17.92
N GLY A 393 -17.48 18.44 17.71
CA GLY A 393 -17.83 17.92 16.39
C GLY A 393 -19.29 18.15 15.97
N LEU A 394 -20.17 18.51 16.90
CA LEU A 394 -21.60 18.69 16.63
C LEU A 394 -21.92 19.71 15.52
N PRO A 395 -21.26 20.88 15.42
CA PRO A 395 -21.51 21.82 14.32
C PRO A 395 -21.21 21.19 12.96
N TYR A 396 -20.11 20.46 12.85
CA TYR A 396 -19.70 19.76 11.62
C TYR A 396 -20.71 18.69 11.23
N THR A 397 -21.11 17.85 12.18
CA THR A 397 -22.11 16.79 11.94
C THR A 397 -23.42 17.36 11.45
N LYS A 398 -23.91 18.45 12.08
CA LYS A 398 -25.13 19.13 11.64
C LYS A 398 -25.00 19.66 10.21
N ASN A 399 -23.84 20.22 9.84
CA ASN A 399 -23.63 20.71 8.48
C ASN A 399 -23.53 19.55 7.48
N ILE A 400 -22.83 18.47 7.81
CA ILE A 400 -22.73 17.28 6.94
C ILE A 400 -24.11 16.72 6.65
N LEU A 401 -24.98 16.59 7.65
CA LEU A 401 -26.32 16.00 7.52
C LEU A 401 -27.32 16.90 6.79
N LYS A 402 -27.02 18.18 6.57
CA LYS A 402 -27.87 19.03 5.72
C LYS A 402 -27.88 18.59 4.27
N ASP A 403 -26.74 18.07 3.80
CA ASP A 403 -26.50 17.77 2.39
C ASP A 403 -26.21 16.29 2.14
N ASN A 404 -26.00 15.49 3.20
CA ASN A 404 -25.62 14.08 3.09
C ASN A 404 -26.37 13.22 4.11
N THR A 405 -26.69 12.00 3.75
CA THR A 405 -27.43 11.05 4.61
C THR A 405 -26.48 10.09 5.32
N LEU A 406 -26.54 10.03 6.66
CA LEU A 406 -25.92 8.96 7.42
C LEU A 406 -26.70 7.66 7.21
N VAL A 407 -26.08 6.64 6.63
CA VAL A 407 -26.73 5.34 6.34
C VAL A 407 -26.33 4.25 7.32
N ALA A 408 -25.12 4.33 7.91
CA ALA A 408 -24.70 3.39 8.93
C ALA A 408 -23.74 4.02 9.93
N SER A 409 -23.80 3.48 11.17
CA SER A 409 -22.85 3.73 12.25
C SER A 409 -22.42 2.40 12.85
N ILE A 410 -21.14 2.08 12.71
CA ILE A 410 -20.57 0.79 13.07
C ILE A 410 -19.55 1.01 14.18
N ARG A 411 -19.86 0.52 15.36
CA ARG A 411 -18.94 0.60 16.51
C ARG A 411 -17.81 -0.41 16.34
N MET A 412 -16.57 0.06 16.43
CA MET A 412 -15.38 -0.76 16.25
C MET A 412 -14.82 -1.24 17.60
N PRO A 413 -13.94 -2.27 17.61
CA PRO A 413 -13.28 -2.71 18.84
C PRO A 413 -12.45 -1.63 19.51
N ASN A 414 -12.45 -1.60 20.85
CA ASN A 414 -11.64 -0.67 21.63
C ASN A 414 -10.13 -0.83 21.43
N ASP A 415 -9.71 -2.03 21.08
CA ASP A 415 -8.33 -2.42 20.87
C ASP A 415 -7.90 -2.37 19.40
N LEU A 416 -8.73 -1.80 18.52
CA LEU A 416 -8.44 -1.73 17.07
C LEU A 416 -7.05 -1.19 16.78
N PHE A 417 -6.62 -0.20 17.55
CA PHE A 417 -5.30 0.44 17.46
C PHE A 417 -4.39 0.09 18.63
N SER A 418 -4.42 -1.16 19.09
CA SER A 418 -3.63 -1.63 20.23
C SER A 418 -2.17 -1.21 20.16
N GLY A 419 -1.69 -0.60 21.25
CA GLY A 419 -0.31 -0.11 21.35
C GLY A 419 -0.10 1.37 20.98
N LYS A 420 -1.06 2.03 20.30
CA LYS A 420 -0.97 3.46 19.97
C LYS A 420 -2.04 4.33 20.64
N ALA A 421 -3.26 3.86 20.72
CA ALA A 421 -4.33 4.57 21.43
C ALA A 421 -5.43 3.59 21.86
N SER A 422 -5.96 3.75 23.09
CA SER A 422 -7.23 3.15 23.51
C SER A 422 -8.35 4.12 23.21
N VAL A 423 -8.71 4.26 21.94
CA VAL A 423 -9.78 5.16 21.51
C VAL A 423 -10.90 4.33 20.92
N GLN A 424 -12.09 4.45 21.50
CA GLN A 424 -13.27 3.87 20.90
C GLN A 424 -13.58 4.57 19.60
N THR A 425 -13.55 3.82 18.50
CA THR A 425 -13.84 4.31 17.16
C THR A 425 -15.13 3.75 16.60
N ALA A 426 -15.68 4.44 15.61
CA ALA A 426 -16.78 3.99 14.80
C ALA A 426 -16.53 4.29 13.33
N ILE A 427 -17.11 3.48 12.45
CA ILE A 427 -17.19 3.78 11.03
C ILE A 427 -18.54 4.43 10.77
N TYR A 428 -18.53 5.66 10.26
CA TYR A 428 -19.73 6.33 9.77
C TYR A 428 -19.76 6.23 8.23
N VAL A 429 -20.90 5.76 7.70
CA VAL A 429 -21.12 5.65 6.27
C VAL A 429 -22.14 6.69 5.83
N PHE A 430 -21.76 7.53 4.87
CA PHE A 430 -22.62 8.58 4.33
C PHE A 430 -22.96 8.28 2.88
N LYS A 431 -24.22 8.53 2.49
CA LYS A 431 -24.63 8.72 1.11
C LYS A 431 -24.49 10.22 0.79
N VAL A 432 -23.76 10.52 -0.26
CA VAL A 432 -23.36 11.89 -0.59
C VAL A 432 -24.44 12.59 -1.41
N ALA A 433 -24.56 13.92 -1.23
CA ALA A 433 -25.49 14.80 -1.94
C ALA A 433 -26.97 14.41 -1.81
N GLU A 434 -27.32 13.83 -0.68
CA GLU A 434 -28.71 13.49 -0.32
C GLU A 434 -28.95 13.93 1.13
N PRO A 435 -29.74 14.98 1.39
CA PRO A 435 -30.00 15.48 2.73
C PRO A 435 -30.55 14.39 3.66
N HIS A 436 -30.07 14.37 4.92
CA HIS A 436 -30.59 13.44 5.91
C HIS A 436 -31.96 13.88 6.43
N ASP A 437 -32.98 13.09 6.12
CA ASP A 437 -34.31 13.27 6.66
C ASP A 437 -34.47 12.51 7.99
N LYS A 438 -35.34 13.00 8.89
CA LYS A 438 -35.69 12.35 10.14
C LYS A 438 -36.29 10.94 9.96
N ASP A 439 -36.85 10.66 8.78
CA ASP A 439 -37.45 9.38 8.43
C ASP A 439 -36.45 8.41 7.77
N ASN A 440 -35.20 8.86 7.51
CA ASN A 440 -34.14 7.98 7.04
C ASN A 440 -33.77 6.95 8.11
N LEU A 441 -33.72 5.70 7.72
CA LEU A 441 -33.23 4.63 8.59
C LEU A 441 -31.70 4.65 8.62
N VAL A 442 -31.13 4.59 9.83
CA VAL A 442 -29.70 4.43 10.05
C VAL A 442 -29.45 3.03 10.61
N THR A 443 -28.55 2.28 9.98
CA THR A 443 -28.14 0.97 10.48
C THR A 443 -27.08 1.13 11.55
N PHE A 444 -27.33 0.59 12.76
CA PHE A 444 -26.37 0.55 13.85
C PHE A 444 -25.85 -0.86 14.01
N ILE A 445 -24.51 -1.02 13.95
CA ILE A 445 -23.83 -2.32 14.09
C ILE A 445 -22.83 -2.21 15.23
N ASP A 446 -22.82 -3.20 16.11
CA ASP A 446 -21.81 -3.32 17.16
C ASP A 446 -20.79 -4.43 16.77
N MET A 447 -19.57 -4.01 16.44
CA MET A 447 -18.43 -4.88 16.19
C MET A 447 -17.38 -4.79 17.30
N SER A 448 -17.75 -4.36 18.51
CA SER A 448 -16.81 -4.28 19.64
C SER A 448 -16.14 -5.62 19.95
N GLU A 449 -16.82 -6.74 19.64
CA GLU A 449 -16.29 -8.10 19.69
C GLU A 449 -16.22 -8.68 18.27
N ASP A 450 -15.23 -8.23 17.48
CA ASP A 450 -15.04 -8.63 16.09
C ASP A 450 -14.38 -10.00 15.88
N GLY A 451 -14.09 -10.72 16.97
CA GLY A 451 -13.45 -12.03 16.94
C GLY A 451 -11.90 -11.99 16.93
N TYR A 452 -11.30 -10.82 16.77
CA TYR A 452 -9.86 -10.64 16.91
C TYR A 452 -9.47 -10.27 18.34
N THR A 453 -8.37 -10.85 18.84
CA THR A 453 -7.73 -10.43 20.10
C THR A 453 -6.42 -9.74 19.78
N ARG A 454 -6.29 -8.46 20.15
CA ARG A 454 -5.11 -7.64 19.89
C ARG A 454 -4.37 -7.42 21.21
N GLN A 455 -3.08 -7.73 21.25
CA GLN A 455 -2.28 -7.57 22.46
C GLN A 455 -1.43 -6.30 22.43
N ASN A 456 -1.33 -5.64 23.58
CA ASN A 456 -0.52 -4.44 23.75
C ASN A 456 0.98 -4.82 23.72
N ARG A 457 1.75 -4.36 22.74
CA ARG A 457 3.15 -4.75 22.45
C ARG A 457 4.15 -4.51 23.58
N LYS A 458 3.82 -3.66 24.56
CA LYS A 458 4.74 -3.36 25.68
C LYS A 458 4.86 -4.48 26.72
N LYS A 459 4.05 -5.53 26.67
CA LYS A 459 4.01 -6.57 27.72
C LYS A 459 4.28 -8.00 27.27
N SER A 460 4.39 -8.31 25.99
CA SER A 460 4.77 -9.66 25.56
C SER A 460 5.50 -9.66 24.24
N SER A 461 6.59 -10.40 24.17
CA SER A 461 7.27 -10.82 22.94
C SER A 461 6.49 -11.91 22.19
N GLN A 462 5.24 -12.12 22.52
CA GLN A 462 4.37 -13.10 21.88
C GLN A 462 3.55 -12.43 20.79
N GLU A 463 3.53 -13.10 19.65
CA GLU A 463 2.75 -12.82 18.45
C GLU A 463 1.31 -12.46 18.81
N VAL A 464 0.73 -11.55 18.04
CA VAL A 464 -0.72 -11.36 18.02
C VAL A 464 -1.33 -12.65 17.50
N ASN A 465 -1.61 -13.58 18.40
CA ASN A 465 -2.40 -14.76 18.06
C ASN A 465 -3.82 -14.28 17.76
N LEU A 466 -4.15 -14.21 16.49
CA LEU A 466 -5.52 -14.11 16.03
C LEU A 466 -6.25 -15.37 16.48
N ARG A 467 -6.80 -15.35 17.69
CA ARG A 467 -7.68 -16.42 18.14
C ARG A 467 -8.98 -16.30 17.38
N ASN A 468 -9.31 -17.34 16.61
CA ASN A 468 -10.56 -17.45 15.89
C ASN A 468 -10.65 -16.62 14.59
N THR A 469 -9.66 -16.79 13.69
CA THR A 469 -9.60 -16.14 12.38
C THR A 469 -10.85 -16.36 11.53
N ASP A 470 -11.48 -17.54 11.63
CA ASP A 470 -12.65 -17.89 10.81
C ASP A 470 -13.87 -17.03 11.16
N HIS A 471 -14.12 -16.81 12.44
CA HIS A 471 -15.24 -15.98 12.89
C HIS A 471 -15.06 -14.49 12.60
N ALA A 472 -13.82 -14.00 12.61
CA ALA A 472 -13.53 -12.62 12.28
C ALA A 472 -13.68 -12.36 10.78
N LYS A 473 -13.24 -13.29 9.93
CA LYS A 473 -13.42 -13.21 8.47
C LYS A 473 -14.88 -13.19 8.08
N GLU A 474 -15.70 -14.06 8.68
CA GLU A 474 -17.14 -14.08 8.47
C GLU A 474 -17.80 -12.75 8.82
N ARG A 475 -17.49 -12.16 9.99
CA ARG A 475 -18.06 -10.88 10.43
C ARG A 475 -17.71 -9.69 9.55
N TYR A 476 -16.53 -9.67 8.93
CA TYR A 476 -16.15 -8.61 7.99
C TYR A 476 -16.60 -8.90 6.56
N ALA A 477 -17.04 -10.11 6.26
CA ALA A 477 -17.58 -10.51 4.95
C ALA A 477 -19.10 -10.28 4.82
N GLU A 478 -19.85 -10.43 5.91
CA GLU A 478 -21.28 -10.11 6.01
C GLU A 478 -21.55 -8.59 5.92
#